data_1c4e9a88b4f8b0021d5d3c2001091330
#
_entry.id   1c4e9a88b4f8b0021d5d3c2001091330
#
_cell.length_a   1.000
_cell.length_b   1.000
_cell.length_c   1.000
_cell.angle_alpha   90.00
_cell.angle_beta   90.00
_cell.angle_gamma   90.00
#
_symmetry.space_group_name_H-M   'P 1'
#
loop_
_entity.id
_entity.type
_entity.pdbx_description
1 polymer ?
#
loop_
_entity_poly.entity_id
_entity_poly.type
_entity_poly.pdbx_seq_one_letter_code
_entity_poly.pdbx_strand_id
1 'polypeptide(L)'
;MSSHYKLTIAGTNSLQQGVHKAAISHDSIELVVSKNNKIIKQVNLAADRTSLYRSLEATKAKIDLICQRLGIDEQKLDYDRANLSRFSSIAYKILLLKKMLFEAFIPIQWVIVYKGINDKKWQKIIPDSKVFQADPFIVFKDNKYYIFYEELKFSDYHGYLMVAELDLDKQQLINEKIILKLEHHLSFPNVFEENGTYYMIPECADSHRVDLFECTDFPYQWKKNKTLLDNIQAVDTTPLKTDNGWYLFTSEIVKGADCNDELSIYKSTDLLNKPFSKLYDEPVISDVTNARMAGHIIQRNGELFRVSQNCGKRYGHQANINKIIQIEGGYKEEHLETLKPSVGALGFHTYNQANKIIVGDMEVARFDVYSLKRFVWGNIKKVVFGRK
;
A
#
# COMPACT_ATOMS: atom_id res chain seq x y z
N MET A 1 38.42 -8.94 -18.31
CA MET A 1 37.90 -7.57 -18.21
C MET A 1 37.11 -7.49 -16.91
N SER A 2 37.52 -6.65 -15.95
CA SER A 2 36.76 -6.45 -14.73
C SER A 2 35.41 -5.81 -15.10
N SER A 3 34.31 -6.45 -14.73
CA SER A 3 32.98 -5.89 -14.95
C SER A 3 32.83 -4.62 -14.12
N HIS A 4 32.59 -3.47 -14.78
CA HIS A 4 32.37 -2.19 -14.12
C HIS A 4 30.91 -2.01 -13.80
N TYR A 5 30.56 -1.93 -12.51
CA TYR A 5 29.21 -1.67 -12.03
C TYR A 5 29.09 -0.20 -11.60
N LYS A 6 28.04 0.48 -12.03
CA LYS A 6 27.76 1.87 -11.68
C LYS A 6 26.38 1.97 -11.06
N LEU A 7 26.26 2.77 -9.99
CA LEU A 7 24.98 3.15 -9.37
C LEU A 7 24.68 4.62 -9.62
N THR A 8 23.44 4.91 -10.03
CA THR A 8 22.90 6.28 -10.00
C THR A 8 21.73 6.32 -9.05
N ILE A 9 21.60 7.45 -8.34
CA ILE A 9 20.63 7.69 -7.29
C ILE A 9 19.92 9.00 -7.61
N ALA A 10 18.62 8.93 -7.96
CA ALA A 10 17.85 10.07 -8.45
C ALA A 10 18.58 10.88 -9.56
N GLY A 11 19.22 10.16 -10.50
CA GLY A 11 19.96 10.73 -11.61
C GLY A 11 21.34 11.32 -11.27
N THR A 12 21.86 11.10 -10.06
CA THR A 12 23.24 11.49 -9.64
C THR A 12 24.05 10.25 -9.27
N ASN A 13 25.36 10.38 -9.19
CA ASN A 13 26.23 9.32 -8.70
C ASN A 13 26.52 9.42 -7.19
N SER A 14 25.92 10.41 -6.49
CA SER A 14 26.12 10.64 -5.06
C SER A 14 24.89 10.23 -4.27
N LEU A 15 25.07 9.35 -3.27
CA LEU A 15 24.02 8.89 -2.39
C LEU A 15 23.29 10.07 -1.72
N GLN A 16 24.02 10.97 -1.12
CA GLN A 16 23.43 12.06 -0.35
C GLN A 16 22.78 13.11 -1.24
N GLN A 17 23.38 13.43 -2.38
CA GLN A 17 22.79 14.38 -3.33
C GLN A 17 21.50 13.81 -3.94
N GLY A 18 21.49 12.52 -4.31
CA GLY A 18 20.32 11.86 -4.88
C GLY A 18 19.15 11.81 -3.89
N VAL A 19 19.40 11.36 -2.66
CA VAL A 19 18.38 11.32 -1.60
C VAL A 19 17.86 12.71 -1.27
N HIS A 20 18.75 13.70 -1.16
CA HIS A 20 18.38 15.09 -0.89
C HIS A 20 17.52 15.68 -2.02
N LYS A 21 17.92 15.45 -3.28
CA LYS A 21 17.16 15.89 -4.45
C LYS A 21 15.74 15.30 -4.46
N ALA A 22 15.60 14.00 -4.28
CA ALA A 22 14.32 13.33 -4.24
C ALA A 22 13.42 13.84 -3.09
N ALA A 23 13.98 14.05 -1.91
CA ALA A 23 13.24 14.60 -0.77
C ALA A 23 12.72 16.02 -1.03
N ILE A 24 13.46 16.84 -1.77
CA ILE A 24 13.09 18.22 -2.12
C ILE A 24 12.05 18.25 -3.24
N SER A 25 12.24 17.47 -4.30
CA SER A 25 11.34 17.46 -5.46
C SER A 25 9.99 16.81 -5.18
N HIS A 26 9.83 16.18 -4.02
CA HIS A 26 8.68 15.37 -3.69
C HIS A 26 8.50 14.13 -4.59
N ASP A 27 9.61 13.56 -5.06
CA ASP A 27 9.64 12.34 -5.86
C ASP A 27 10.14 11.14 -5.05
N SER A 28 9.99 9.94 -5.62
CA SER A 28 10.65 8.73 -5.10
C SER A 28 12.17 8.79 -5.34
N ILE A 29 12.92 7.97 -4.61
CA ILE A 29 14.35 7.80 -4.82
C ILE A 29 14.53 6.68 -5.84
N GLU A 30 14.90 7.04 -7.06
CA GLU A 30 15.25 6.08 -8.10
C GLU A 30 16.68 5.58 -7.91
N LEU A 31 16.87 4.26 -7.93
CA LEU A 31 18.17 3.60 -7.97
C LEU A 31 18.31 2.84 -9.27
N VAL A 32 19.38 3.12 -10.02
CA VAL A 32 19.68 2.43 -11.28
C VAL A 32 21.07 1.82 -11.20
N VAL A 33 21.13 0.48 -11.27
CA VAL A 33 22.37 -0.27 -11.36
C VAL A 33 22.61 -0.63 -12.81
N SER A 34 23.80 -0.27 -13.33
CA SER A 34 24.22 -0.61 -14.68
C SER A 34 25.54 -1.40 -14.66
N LYS A 35 25.69 -2.30 -15.64
CA LYS A 35 26.92 -3.05 -15.90
C LYS A 35 27.37 -2.74 -17.32
N ASN A 36 28.60 -2.24 -17.47
CA ASN A 36 29.15 -1.85 -18.78
C ASN A 36 28.18 -0.96 -19.59
N ASN A 37 27.58 0.07 -18.93
CA ASN A 37 26.59 1.01 -19.46
C ASN A 37 25.22 0.41 -19.83
N LYS A 38 24.97 -0.86 -19.53
CA LYS A 38 23.65 -1.47 -19.71
C LYS A 38 22.95 -1.54 -18.36
N ILE A 39 21.72 -1.03 -18.26
CA ILE A 39 20.89 -1.12 -17.05
C ILE A 39 20.57 -2.59 -16.78
N ILE A 40 20.85 -3.04 -15.55
CA ILE A 40 20.58 -4.41 -15.09
C ILE A 40 19.53 -4.45 -13.98
N LYS A 41 19.36 -3.36 -13.22
CA LYS A 41 18.30 -3.23 -12.21
C LYS A 41 17.90 -1.76 -12.07
N GLN A 42 16.61 -1.52 -11.95
CA GLN A 42 16.04 -0.21 -11.64
C GLN A 42 14.96 -0.41 -10.57
N VAL A 43 14.99 0.40 -9.53
CA VAL A 43 14.03 0.35 -8.42
C VAL A 43 13.71 1.76 -7.96
N ASN A 44 12.52 1.94 -7.38
CA ASN A 44 12.10 3.17 -6.75
C ASN A 44 11.69 2.91 -5.30
N LEU A 45 12.17 3.72 -4.37
CA LEU A 45 11.78 3.69 -2.97
C LEU A 45 11.27 5.05 -2.48
N ALA A 46 10.51 5.06 -1.41
CA ALA A 46 9.99 6.29 -0.83
C ALA A 46 11.11 7.11 -0.16
N ALA A 47 11.06 8.43 -0.32
CA ALA A 47 11.88 9.33 0.48
C ALA A 47 11.18 9.63 1.81
N ASP A 48 11.83 9.35 2.97
CA ASP A 48 11.35 9.84 4.26
C ASP A 48 11.58 11.35 4.34
N ARG A 49 10.48 12.10 4.20
CA ARG A 49 10.51 13.55 4.19
C ARG A 49 10.58 14.17 5.58
N THR A 50 10.58 13.34 6.61
CA THR A 50 10.71 13.79 8.00
C THR A 50 12.11 13.62 8.55
N SER A 51 12.96 12.80 7.88
CA SER A 51 14.33 12.55 8.30
C SER A 51 15.22 12.18 7.11
N LEU A 52 16.14 13.07 6.77
CA LEU A 52 17.17 12.76 5.77
C LEU A 52 18.01 11.55 6.17
N TYR A 53 18.29 11.40 7.46
CA TYR A 53 19.03 10.26 8.00
C TYR A 53 18.29 8.95 7.72
N ARG A 54 16.98 8.87 8.00
CA ARG A 54 16.20 7.65 7.71
C ARG A 54 16.14 7.34 6.22
N SER A 55 15.98 8.37 5.36
CA SER A 55 16.05 8.18 3.91
C SER A 55 17.39 7.63 3.46
N LEU A 56 18.49 8.13 4.01
CA LEU A 56 19.83 7.64 3.70
C LEU A 56 20.01 6.18 4.14
N GLU A 57 19.61 5.83 5.36
CA GLU A 57 19.71 4.47 5.88
C GLU A 57 18.82 3.48 5.10
N ALA A 58 17.58 3.87 4.78
CA ALA A 58 16.69 3.07 3.95
C ALA A 58 17.28 2.86 2.53
N THR A 59 17.85 3.91 1.94
CA THR A 59 18.50 3.81 0.62
C THR A 59 19.73 2.90 0.66
N LYS A 60 20.56 2.99 1.68
CA LYS A 60 21.70 2.07 1.87
C LYS A 60 21.25 0.62 2.00
N ALA A 61 20.26 0.37 2.88
CA ALA A 61 19.71 -0.97 3.06
C ALA A 61 19.13 -1.54 1.75
N LYS A 62 18.51 -0.70 0.91
CA LYS A 62 18.04 -1.09 -0.42
C LYS A 62 19.19 -1.40 -1.37
N ILE A 63 20.25 -0.61 -1.35
CA ILE A 63 21.47 -0.87 -2.15
C ILE A 63 22.07 -2.21 -1.75
N ASP A 64 22.21 -2.48 -0.44
CA ASP A 64 22.72 -3.76 0.09
C ASP A 64 21.88 -4.93 -0.42
N LEU A 65 20.54 -4.81 -0.33
CA LEU A 65 19.60 -5.83 -0.81
C LEU A 65 19.74 -6.08 -2.32
N ILE A 66 19.87 -5.03 -3.13
CA ILE A 66 20.10 -5.14 -4.57
C ILE A 66 21.43 -5.84 -4.85
N CYS A 67 22.50 -5.46 -4.15
CA CYS A 67 23.80 -6.09 -4.29
C CYS A 67 23.76 -7.58 -3.93
N GLN A 68 23.11 -7.94 -2.82
CA GLN A 68 22.91 -9.32 -2.41
C GLN A 68 22.19 -10.14 -3.49
N ARG A 69 21.09 -9.64 -4.03
CA ARG A 69 20.28 -10.30 -5.07
C ARG A 69 21.02 -10.46 -6.39
N LEU A 70 21.83 -9.48 -6.77
CA LEU A 70 22.62 -9.51 -8.01
C LEU A 70 23.96 -10.25 -7.85
N GLY A 71 24.32 -10.69 -6.63
CA GLY A 71 25.63 -11.29 -6.37
C GLY A 71 26.79 -10.33 -6.58
N ILE A 72 26.58 -9.03 -6.33
CA ILE A 72 27.58 -7.96 -6.51
C ILE A 72 28.14 -7.59 -5.15
N ASP A 73 29.48 -7.53 -5.04
CA ASP A 73 30.14 -6.89 -3.90
C ASP A 73 29.88 -5.38 -3.96
N GLU A 74 29.27 -4.82 -2.91
CA GLU A 74 28.94 -3.39 -2.85
C GLU A 74 30.17 -2.48 -3.04
N GLN A 75 31.36 -2.94 -2.62
CA GLN A 75 32.60 -2.20 -2.80
C GLN A 75 32.98 -2.01 -4.28
N LYS A 76 32.50 -2.88 -5.16
CA LYS A 76 32.71 -2.80 -6.61
C LYS A 76 31.71 -1.90 -7.31
N LEU A 77 30.71 -1.36 -6.56
CA LEU A 77 29.70 -0.45 -7.09
C LEU A 77 30.25 0.97 -7.07
N ASP A 78 30.37 1.57 -8.25
CA ASP A 78 30.88 2.92 -8.42
C ASP A 78 29.77 3.95 -8.13
N TYR A 79 29.87 4.59 -6.98
CA TYR A 79 29.08 5.75 -6.59
C TYR A 79 29.74 6.54 -5.45
N ASP A 80 29.43 7.82 -5.34
CA ASP A 80 29.97 8.70 -4.31
C ASP A 80 29.21 8.55 -2.99
N ARG A 81 29.91 8.20 -1.91
CA ARG A 81 29.44 8.03 -0.55
C ARG A 81 29.67 9.26 0.35
N ALA A 82 30.20 10.34 -0.22
CA ALA A 82 30.62 11.53 0.53
C ALA A 82 29.45 12.32 1.14
N ASN A 83 29.75 13.07 2.21
CA ASN A 83 28.77 13.84 2.98
C ASN A 83 28.30 15.12 2.28
N LEU A 84 27.01 15.49 2.46
CA LEU A 84 26.40 16.72 1.96
C LEU A 84 27.07 18.00 2.51
N SER A 85 27.08 19.04 1.69
CA SER A 85 27.42 20.38 2.13
C SER A 85 26.43 20.93 3.16
N ARG A 86 26.87 21.86 4.03
CA ARG A 86 26.01 22.52 5.03
C ARG A 86 24.80 23.24 4.42
N PHE A 87 24.92 23.78 3.20
CA PHE A 87 23.82 24.48 2.51
C PHE A 87 22.68 23.56 2.11
N SER A 88 22.98 22.36 1.62
CA SER A 88 21.95 21.37 1.29
C SER A 88 21.14 20.95 2.53
N SER A 89 21.78 20.90 3.70
CA SER A 89 21.13 20.60 4.96
C SER A 89 20.13 21.69 5.42
N ILE A 90 20.38 22.98 5.10
CA ILE A 90 19.48 24.11 5.45
C ILE A 90 18.21 24.07 4.60
N ALA A 91 18.31 23.87 3.28
CA ALA A 91 17.16 23.75 2.39
C ALA A 91 16.23 22.57 2.84
N TYR A 92 16.81 21.45 3.21
CA TYR A 92 16.06 20.32 3.76
C TYR A 92 15.35 20.67 5.07
N LYS A 93 16.01 21.38 5.98
CA LYS A 93 15.40 21.81 7.26
C LYS A 93 14.19 22.74 7.04
N ILE A 94 14.26 23.64 6.03
CA ILE A 94 13.14 24.51 5.66
C ILE A 94 11.95 23.71 5.13
N LEU A 95 12.21 22.68 4.30
CA LEU A 95 11.16 21.79 3.81
C LEU A 95 10.55 20.95 4.91
N LEU A 96 11.38 20.41 5.81
CA LEU A 96 10.93 19.69 6.98
C LEU A 96 10.02 20.57 7.85
N LEU A 97 10.41 21.82 8.09
CA LEU A 97 9.60 22.78 8.84
C LEU A 97 8.25 23.05 8.15
N LYS A 98 8.25 23.28 6.83
CA LYS A 98 7.00 23.45 6.06
C LYS A 98 6.08 22.21 6.18
N LYS A 99 6.65 21.03 6.06
CA LYS A 99 5.89 19.77 6.21
C LYS A 99 5.35 19.60 7.64
N MET A 100 6.18 19.84 8.64
CA MET A 100 5.75 19.83 10.04
C MET A 100 4.61 20.80 10.31
N LEU A 101 4.68 22.02 9.78
CA LEU A 101 3.60 23.00 9.90
C LEU A 101 2.32 22.52 9.18
N PHE A 102 2.44 21.98 7.98
CA PHE A 102 1.29 21.44 7.24
C PHE A 102 0.62 20.29 8.00
N GLU A 103 1.39 19.26 8.41
CA GLU A 103 0.89 18.14 9.19
C GLU A 103 0.38 18.59 10.57
N ALA A 104 0.96 19.68 11.08
CA ALA A 104 0.60 20.31 12.34
C ALA A 104 -0.76 21.01 12.30
N PHE A 105 -1.18 21.57 11.22
CA PHE A 105 -2.40 22.37 11.15
C PHE A 105 -3.55 21.73 10.37
N ILE A 106 -3.33 20.56 9.75
CA ILE A 106 -4.36 19.87 8.97
C ILE A 106 -4.63 18.49 9.57
N PRO A 107 -5.62 18.36 10.46
CA PRO A 107 -6.07 17.05 10.93
C PRO A 107 -6.63 16.27 9.73
N ILE A 108 -6.11 15.08 9.50
CA ILE A 108 -6.49 14.21 8.40
C ILE A 108 -7.31 13.02 8.89
N GLN A 109 -8.19 12.53 8.02
CA GLN A 109 -9.05 11.37 8.26
C GLN A 109 -9.25 10.63 6.94
N TRP A 110 -9.12 9.30 6.94
CA TRP A 110 -9.58 8.45 5.85
C TRP A 110 -11.09 8.28 5.93
N VAL A 111 -11.75 8.38 4.79
CA VAL A 111 -13.20 8.25 4.64
C VAL A 111 -13.53 7.37 3.44
N ILE A 112 -14.55 6.53 3.56
CA ILE A 112 -15.04 5.72 2.45
C ILE A 112 -15.72 6.64 1.44
N VAL A 113 -15.46 6.37 0.16
CA VAL A 113 -16.11 7.04 -0.97
C VAL A 113 -16.70 6.02 -1.93
N TYR A 114 -17.79 6.40 -2.60
CA TYR A 114 -18.38 5.55 -3.63
C TYR A 114 -18.92 6.36 -4.80
N LYS A 115 -19.16 5.71 -5.92
CA LYS A 115 -19.85 6.26 -7.08
C LYS A 115 -20.45 5.15 -7.93
N GLY A 116 -21.43 5.48 -8.76
CA GLY A 116 -21.85 4.61 -9.85
C GLY A 116 -20.72 4.47 -10.89
N ILE A 117 -20.66 3.34 -11.59
CA ILE A 117 -19.59 3.05 -12.57
C ILE A 117 -19.52 4.10 -13.70
N ASN A 118 -20.64 4.74 -14.02
CA ASN A 118 -20.73 5.79 -15.04
C ASN A 118 -20.66 7.21 -14.45
N ASP A 119 -20.57 7.34 -13.11
CA ASP A 119 -20.59 8.64 -12.45
C ASP A 119 -19.18 9.24 -12.43
N LYS A 120 -19.12 10.57 -12.61
CA LYS A 120 -17.86 11.31 -12.51
C LYS A 120 -17.53 11.75 -11.08
N LYS A 121 -18.54 11.88 -10.23
CA LYS A 121 -18.37 12.42 -8.87
C LYS A 121 -18.40 11.30 -7.84
N TRP A 122 -17.46 11.35 -6.91
CA TRP A 122 -17.44 10.53 -5.72
C TRP A 122 -18.36 11.12 -4.64
N GLN A 123 -19.18 10.28 -4.02
CA GLN A 123 -19.90 10.56 -2.79
C GLN A 123 -19.03 10.16 -1.61
N LYS A 124 -18.98 10.99 -0.57
CA LYS A 124 -18.18 10.74 0.63
C LYS A 124 -19.08 10.29 1.78
N ILE A 125 -18.71 9.22 2.45
CA ILE A 125 -19.33 8.78 3.70
C ILE A 125 -18.41 9.26 4.81
N ILE A 126 -18.86 10.24 5.58
CA ILE A 126 -18.04 10.88 6.61
C ILE A 126 -18.32 10.19 7.96
N PRO A 127 -17.35 9.42 8.51
CA PRO A 127 -17.52 8.75 9.79
C PRO A 127 -17.44 9.73 10.98
N ASP A 128 -17.64 9.22 12.21
CA ASP A 128 -17.34 9.99 13.42
C ASP A 128 -15.90 10.47 13.43
N SER A 129 -15.64 11.64 14.02
CA SER A 129 -14.30 12.24 14.07
C SER A 129 -13.31 11.47 14.94
N LYS A 130 -13.78 10.51 15.72
CA LYS A 130 -12.94 9.66 16.61
C LYS A 130 -12.35 8.44 15.91
N VAL A 131 -12.80 8.15 14.68
CA VAL A 131 -12.35 7.00 13.89
C VAL A 131 -11.93 7.45 12.51
N PHE A 132 -11.20 6.62 11.79
CA PHE A 132 -11.18 6.64 10.33
C PHE A 132 -11.75 5.33 9.77
N GLN A 133 -12.23 5.37 8.54
CA GLN A 133 -12.71 4.22 7.80
C GLN A 133 -11.97 4.16 6.46
N ALA A 134 -11.32 3.02 6.18
CA ALA A 134 -10.44 2.84 5.05
C ALA A 134 -10.58 1.43 4.44
N ASP A 135 -9.87 1.17 3.35
CA ASP A 135 -9.76 -0.12 2.66
C ASP A 135 -11.11 -0.77 2.36
N PRO A 136 -12.07 -0.06 1.70
CA PRO A 136 -13.38 -0.64 1.45
C PRO A 136 -13.34 -1.70 0.35
N PHE A 137 -13.84 -2.90 0.66
CA PHE A 137 -14.17 -3.97 -0.28
C PHE A 137 -15.69 -4.08 -0.41
N ILE A 138 -16.19 -4.31 -1.62
CA ILE A 138 -17.62 -4.32 -1.90
C ILE A 138 -18.06 -5.68 -2.43
N VAL A 139 -19.17 -6.19 -1.90
CA VAL A 139 -19.87 -7.38 -2.36
C VAL A 139 -21.31 -6.99 -2.71
N PHE A 140 -21.79 -7.42 -3.88
CA PHE A 140 -23.18 -7.30 -4.25
C PHE A 140 -23.88 -8.66 -4.13
N LYS A 141 -24.84 -8.76 -3.23
CA LYS A 141 -25.60 -9.99 -2.98
C LYS A 141 -27.04 -9.65 -2.59
N ASP A 142 -28.02 -10.41 -3.08
CA ASP A 142 -29.44 -10.28 -2.76
C ASP A 142 -29.95 -8.84 -2.91
N ASN A 143 -29.56 -8.18 -4.02
CA ASN A 143 -29.87 -6.77 -4.34
C ASN A 143 -29.36 -5.74 -3.32
N LYS A 144 -28.37 -6.10 -2.50
CA LYS A 144 -27.73 -5.21 -1.54
C LYS A 144 -26.26 -5.10 -1.81
N TYR A 145 -25.68 -3.95 -1.46
CA TYR A 145 -24.25 -3.71 -1.47
C TYR A 145 -23.73 -3.80 -0.05
N TYR A 146 -22.83 -4.73 0.22
CA TYR A 146 -22.11 -4.88 1.49
C TYR A 146 -20.72 -4.30 1.35
N ILE A 147 -20.36 -3.39 2.25
CA ILE A 147 -19.02 -2.79 2.31
C ILE A 147 -18.29 -3.38 3.50
N PHE A 148 -17.18 -4.06 3.24
CA PHE A 148 -16.23 -4.54 4.23
C PHE A 148 -15.11 -3.53 4.30
N TYR A 149 -14.70 -3.09 5.50
CA TYR A 149 -13.73 -2.01 5.63
C TYR A 149 -12.97 -2.08 6.96
N GLU A 150 -11.83 -1.41 7.01
CA GLU A 150 -11.11 -1.14 8.23
C GLU A 150 -11.75 0.02 8.97
N GLU A 151 -11.98 -0.14 10.28
CA GLU A 151 -12.21 0.97 11.18
C GLU A 151 -11.10 1.05 12.22
N LEU A 152 -10.48 2.21 12.36
CA LEU A 152 -9.45 2.47 13.35
C LEU A 152 -9.88 3.60 14.27
N LYS A 153 -9.86 3.33 15.59
CA LYS A 153 -10.07 4.36 16.62
C LYS A 153 -8.79 5.13 16.87
N PHE A 154 -8.86 6.46 16.81
CA PHE A 154 -7.71 7.30 17.11
C PHE A 154 -7.26 7.26 18.58
N SER A 155 -8.03 6.67 19.49
CA SER A 155 -7.68 6.53 20.90
C SER A 155 -6.58 5.51 21.16
N ASP A 156 -6.62 4.39 20.44
CA ASP A 156 -5.72 3.23 20.62
C ASP A 156 -4.92 2.88 19.36
N TYR A 157 -5.27 3.46 18.21
CA TYR A 157 -4.64 3.20 16.91
C TYR A 157 -4.65 1.70 16.54
N HIS A 158 -5.73 1.03 16.89
CA HIS A 158 -5.94 -0.38 16.61
C HIS A 158 -7.05 -0.56 15.57
N GLY A 159 -6.70 -1.10 14.41
CA GLY A 159 -7.61 -1.39 13.31
C GLY A 159 -8.34 -2.72 13.52
N TYR A 160 -9.62 -2.76 13.17
CA TYR A 160 -10.47 -3.94 13.16
C TYR A 160 -11.41 -3.87 11.96
N LEU A 161 -12.01 -5.01 11.60
CA LEU A 161 -12.81 -5.11 10.39
C LEU A 161 -14.30 -4.98 10.69
N MET A 162 -14.94 -4.20 9.85
CA MET A 162 -16.36 -3.89 9.87
C MET A 162 -17.05 -4.36 8.60
N VAL A 163 -18.34 -4.57 8.67
CA VAL A 163 -19.23 -4.65 7.51
C VAL A 163 -20.43 -3.73 7.71
N ALA A 164 -20.90 -3.14 6.62
CA ALA A 164 -22.14 -2.37 6.57
C ALA A 164 -22.86 -2.59 5.23
N GLU A 165 -24.16 -2.29 5.19
CA GLU A 165 -24.90 -2.15 3.95
C GLU A 165 -24.80 -0.70 3.45
N LEU A 166 -24.55 -0.52 2.15
CA LEU A 166 -24.58 0.81 1.52
C LEU A 166 -26.02 1.15 1.10
N ASP A 167 -26.63 2.09 1.79
CA ASP A 167 -27.93 2.66 1.42
C ASP A 167 -27.71 3.80 0.40
N LEU A 168 -28.01 3.53 -0.86
CA LEU A 168 -27.77 4.48 -1.96
C LEU A 168 -28.74 5.67 -1.91
N ASP A 169 -29.95 5.48 -1.39
CA ASP A 169 -30.97 6.54 -1.30
C ASP A 169 -30.61 7.54 -0.20
N LYS A 170 -30.14 7.04 0.93
CA LYS A 170 -29.71 7.87 2.06
C LYS A 170 -28.25 8.30 1.97
N GLN A 171 -27.48 7.73 1.03
CA GLN A 171 -26.06 7.98 0.84
C GLN A 171 -25.23 7.75 2.12
N GLN A 172 -25.48 6.63 2.82
CA GLN A 172 -24.84 6.31 4.09
C GLN A 172 -24.63 4.80 4.26
N LEU A 173 -23.74 4.42 5.17
CA LEU A 173 -23.65 3.06 5.67
C LEU A 173 -24.73 2.83 6.74
N ILE A 174 -25.36 1.67 6.69
CA ILE A 174 -26.36 1.22 7.66
C ILE A 174 -26.03 -0.19 8.14
N ASN A 175 -26.55 -0.60 9.29
CA ASN A 175 -26.35 -1.94 9.86
C ASN A 175 -24.86 -2.28 10.11
N GLU A 176 -24.07 -1.28 10.49
CA GLU A 176 -22.65 -1.43 10.74
C GLU A 176 -22.39 -2.42 11.88
N LYS A 177 -21.49 -3.41 11.64
CA LYS A 177 -21.09 -4.40 12.65
C LYS A 177 -19.62 -4.72 12.57
N ILE A 178 -18.98 -4.92 13.71
CA ILE A 178 -17.66 -5.51 13.81
C ILE A 178 -17.75 -6.99 13.41
N ILE A 179 -16.94 -7.42 12.46
CA ILE A 179 -16.90 -8.80 11.97
C ILE A 179 -15.63 -9.55 12.36
N LEU A 180 -14.53 -8.81 12.55
CA LEU A 180 -13.28 -9.41 13.00
C LEU A 180 -12.47 -8.39 13.80
N LYS A 181 -12.06 -8.78 15.00
CA LYS A 181 -11.15 -8.02 15.87
C LYS A 181 -10.21 -9.00 16.55
N LEU A 182 -8.92 -8.80 16.37
CA LEU A 182 -7.86 -9.63 16.95
C LEU A 182 -6.98 -8.77 17.88
N GLU A 183 -5.97 -9.37 18.49
CA GLU A 183 -5.02 -8.65 19.36
C GLU A 183 -4.07 -7.73 18.55
N HIS A 184 -3.82 -8.07 17.30
CA HIS A 184 -3.03 -7.27 16.35
C HIS A 184 -3.93 -6.47 15.42
N HIS A 185 -3.35 -5.45 14.79
CA HIS A 185 -4.00 -4.60 13.81
C HIS A 185 -4.51 -5.42 12.61
N LEU A 186 -5.70 -5.06 12.14
CA LEU A 186 -6.31 -5.63 10.93
C LEU A 186 -6.73 -4.52 9.99
N SER A 187 -6.45 -4.69 8.69
CA SER A 187 -6.87 -3.82 7.60
C SER A 187 -7.15 -4.62 6.33
N PHE A 188 -7.45 -3.96 5.24
CA PHE A 188 -7.56 -4.52 3.88
C PHE A 188 -8.37 -5.83 3.82
N PRO A 189 -9.68 -5.83 4.18
CA PRO A 189 -10.52 -7.03 4.23
C PRO A 189 -10.85 -7.54 2.83
N ASN A 190 -9.94 -8.22 2.17
CA ASN A 190 -10.10 -8.73 0.82
C ASN A 190 -11.08 -9.90 0.81
N VAL A 191 -12.38 -9.60 0.58
CA VAL A 191 -13.48 -10.57 0.55
C VAL A 191 -13.75 -11.02 -0.87
N PHE A 192 -13.80 -12.32 -1.09
CA PHE A 192 -14.10 -12.94 -2.39
C PHE A 192 -14.94 -14.20 -2.22
N GLU A 193 -15.56 -14.65 -3.31
CA GLU A 193 -16.37 -15.87 -3.35
C GLU A 193 -15.65 -16.99 -4.09
N GLU A 194 -15.72 -18.19 -3.56
CA GLU A 194 -15.26 -19.41 -4.22
C GLU A 194 -16.27 -20.55 -3.96
N ASN A 195 -16.87 -21.08 -5.03
CA ASN A 195 -17.83 -22.20 -5.00
C ASN A 195 -19.00 -21.96 -4.02
N GLY A 196 -19.56 -20.75 -4.00
CA GLY A 196 -20.71 -20.39 -3.15
C GLY A 196 -20.34 -20.04 -1.70
N THR A 197 -19.06 -20.11 -1.34
CA THR A 197 -18.56 -19.74 -0.01
C THR A 197 -17.77 -18.45 -0.09
N TYR A 198 -18.03 -17.52 0.84
CA TYR A 198 -17.25 -16.30 0.96
C TYR A 198 -16.02 -16.52 1.82
N TYR A 199 -14.91 -16.03 1.36
CA TYR A 199 -13.63 -16.02 2.07
C TYR A 199 -13.11 -14.59 2.21
N MET A 200 -12.23 -14.37 3.18
CA MET A 200 -11.56 -13.11 3.41
C MET A 200 -10.08 -13.35 3.72
N ILE A 201 -9.22 -12.58 3.07
CA ILE A 201 -7.80 -12.47 3.40
C ILE A 201 -7.58 -11.06 3.91
N PRO A 202 -7.61 -10.82 5.24
CA PRO A 202 -7.29 -9.52 5.79
C PRO A 202 -5.77 -9.28 5.82
N GLU A 203 -5.33 -8.04 5.83
CA GLU A 203 -3.99 -7.72 6.26
C GLU A 203 -3.85 -7.96 7.77
N CYS A 204 -2.80 -8.68 8.13
CA CYS A 204 -2.41 -8.97 9.51
C CYS A 204 -0.87 -9.11 9.63
N ALA A 205 -0.11 -8.17 9.06
CA ALA A 205 1.35 -8.23 8.97
C ALA A 205 2.05 -8.47 10.31
N ASP A 206 1.51 -7.90 11.40
CA ASP A 206 2.04 -8.08 12.75
C ASP A 206 1.98 -9.52 13.25
N SER A 207 1.10 -10.36 12.69
CA SER A 207 1.03 -11.78 13.01
C SER A 207 2.09 -12.63 12.31
N HIS A 208 2.86 -12.06 11.40
CA HIS A 208 3.82 -12.74 10.51
C HIS A 208 3.18 -13.88 9.68
N ARG A 209 1.90 -13.73 9.31
CA ARG A 209 1.14 -14.71 8.52
C ARG A 209 0.17 -14.03 7.56
N VAL A 210 -0.19 -14.77 6.52
CA VAL A 210 -1.35 -14.49 5.69
C VAL A 210 -2.40 -15.55 6.00
N ASP A 211 -3.47 -15.15 6.65
CA ASP A 211 -4.55 -16.04 7.10
C ASP A 211 -5.78 -15.93 6.20
N LEU A 212 -6.42 -17.07 5.93
CA LEU A 212 -7.70 -17.18 5.25
C LEU A 212 -8.82 -17.36 6.26
N PHE A 213 -9.83 -16.52 6.17
CA PHE A 213 -11.08 -16.63 6.94
C PHE A 213 -12.21 -17.08 6.04
N GLU A 214 -13.09 -17.92 6.56
CA GLU A 214 -14.29 -18.43 5.90
C GLU A 214 -15.54 -17.83 6.55
N CYS A 215 -16.46 -17.35 5.73
CA CYS A 215 -17.74 -16.87 6.20
C CYS A 215 -18.68 -18.04 6.54
N THR A 216 -19.14 -18.09 7.78
CA THR A 216 -20.09 -19.10 8.25
C THR A 216 -21.54 -18.61 8.26
N ASP A 217 -21.75 -17.29 8.33
CA ASP A 217 -23.05 -16.62 8.22
C ASP A 217 -22.86 -15.24 7.60
N PHE A 218 -23.14 -15.14 6.30
CA PHE A 218 -22.88 -13.93 5.53
C PHE A 218 -23.83 -12.78 5.88
N PRO A 219 -23.31 -11.56 6.08
CA PRO A 219 -21.90 -11.14 5.96
C PRO A 219 -21.17 -11.08 7.31
N TYR A 220 -21.74 -11.61 8.41
CA TYR A 220 -21.41 -11.20 9.76
C TYR A 220 -20.46 -12.14 10.51
N GLN A 221 -20.46 -13.45 10.21
CA GLN A 221 -19.69 -14.41 11.01
C GLN A 221 -18.56 -15.01 10.20
N TRP A 222 -17.35 -14.84 10.73
CA TRP A 222 -16.11 -15.29 10.10
C TRP A 222 -15.31 -16.15 11.07
N LYS A 223 -14.76 -17.24 10.58
CA LYS A 223 -13.81 -18.09 11.31
C LYS A 223 -12.53 -18.27 10.52
N LYS A 224 -11.39 -18.34 11.19
CA LYS A 224 -10.13 -18.71 10.56
C LYS A 224 -10.26 -20.11 9.95
N ASN A 225 -9.99 -20.23 8.66
CA ASN A 225 -9.98 -21.50 7.93
C ASN A 225 -8.57 -22.10 7.98
N LYS A 226 -7.56 -21.35 7.48
CA LYS A 226 -6.16 -21.82 7.47
C LYS A 226 -5.19 -20.65 7.35
N THR A 227 -3.90 -20.92 7.56
CA THR A 227 -2.81 -20.01 7.16
C THR A 227 -2.36 -20.36 5.74
N LEU A 228 -2.34 -19.37 4.86
CA LEU A 228 -1.90 -19.48 3.47
C LEU A 228 -0.39 -19.36 3.35
N LEU A 229 0.19 -18.36 4.03
CA LEU A 229 1.64 -18.11 4.11
C LEU A 229 2.02 -17.92 5.58
N ASP A 230 3.12 -18.54 5.99
CA ASP A 230 3.62 -18.49 7.37
C ASP A 230 5.03 -17.90 7.40
N ASN A 231 5.42 -17.31 8.54
CA ASN A 231 6.73 -16.66 8.76
C ASN A 231 7.03 -15.53 7.75
N ILE A 232 6.02 -14.75 7.40
CA ILE A 232 6.13 -13.65 6.44
C ILE A 232 5.42 -12.40 6.97
N GLN A 233 6.07 -11.24 6.88
CA GLN A 233 5.41 -9.96 7.03
C GLN A 233 4.93 -9.50 5.65
N ALA A 234 3.65 -9.70 5.38
CA ALA A 234 3.02 -9.42 4.11
C ALA A 234 1.84 -8.46 4.29
N VAL A 235 1.69 -7.50 3.37
CA VAL A 235 0.61 -6.51 3.39
C VAL A 235 -0.22 -6.59 2.12
N ASP A 236 -1.51 -6.25 2.25
CA ASP A 236 -2.48 -6.11 1.16
C ASP A 236 -2.55 -7.34 0.23
N THR A 237 -2.49 -8.55 0.81
CA THR A 237 -2.50 -9.79 0.03
C THR A 237 -3.81 -9.93 -0.75
N THR A 238 -3.68 -10.02 -2.08
CA THR A 238 -4.81 -10.06 -3.01
C THR A 238 -4.80 -11.37 -3.80
N PRO A 239 -5.85 -12.20 -3.67
CA PRO A 239 -5.98 -13.45 -4.40
C PRO A 239 -6.45 -13.22 -5.84
N LEU A 240 -6.00 -14.09 -6.75
CA LEU A 240 -6.48 -14.21 -8.10
C LEU A 240 -6.63 -15.68 -8.46
N LYS A 241 -7.81 -16.08 -8.92
CA LYS A 241 -8.08 -17.39 -9.51
C LYS A 241 -7.99 -17.32 -11.03
N THR A 242 -7.30 -18.26 -11.65
CA THR A 242 -7.23 -18.48 -13.10
C THR A 242 -7.36 -19.97 -13.41
N ASP A 243 -7.40 -20.33 -14.68
CA ASP A 243 -7.36 -21.75 -15.10
C ASP A 243 -6.07 -22.46 -14.69
N ASN A 244 -4.97 -21.71 -14.45
CA ASN A 244 -3.67 -22.22 -14.03
C ASN A 244 -3.53 -22.36 -12.49
N GLY A 245 -4.58 -22.07 -11.73
CA GLY A 245 -4.62 -22.12 -10.28
C GLY A 245 -4.80 -20.77 -9.61
N TRP A 246 -4.38 -20.70 -8.36
CA TRP A 246 -4.49 -19.53 -7.49
C TRP A 246 -3.17 -18.79 -7.38
N TYR A 247 -3.24 -17.48 -7.39
CA TYR A 247 -2.13 -16.58 -7.15
C TYR A 247 -2.44 -15.67 -5.97
N LEU A 248 -1.41 -15.34 -5.17
CA LEU A 248 -1.47 -14.29 -4.16
C LEU A 248 -0.45 -13.22 -4.56
N PHE A 249 -0.95 -12.01 -4.74
CA PHE A 249 -0.14 -10.81 -4.95
C PHE A 249 0.02 -10.12 -3.62
N THR A 250 1.23 -9.90 -3.15
CA THR A 250 1.47 -9.30 -1.83
C THR A 250 2.76 -8.51 -1.76
N SER A 251 2.80 -7.48 -0.93
CA SER A 251 4.04 -6.76 -0.64
C SER A 251 4.69 -7.33 0.62
N GLU A 252 5.97 -7.69 0.52
CA GLU A 252 6.73 -8.27 1.61
C GLU A 252 7.60 -7.22 2.29
N ILE A 253 7.61 -7.22 3.64
CA ILE A 253 8.51 -6.41 4.44
C ILE A 253 9.75 -7.23 4.75
N VAL A 254 10.90 -6.82 4.19
CA VAL A 254 12.20 -7.45 4.43
C VAL A 254 13.24 -6.37 4.69
N LYS A 255 14.41 -6.76 5.21
CA LYS A 255 15.50 -5.79 5.40
C LYS A 255 15.88 -5.16 4.06
N GLY A 256 15.69 -3.84 3.94
CA GLY A 256 15.96 -3.08 2.71
C GLY A 256 14.74 -2.92 1.78
N ALA A 257 13.57 -3.47 2.16
CA ALA A 257 12.32 -3.22 1.46
C ALA A 257 11.17 -3.07 2.47
N ASP A 258 10.42 -1.98 2.36
CA ASP A 258 9.25 -1.74 3.20
C ASP A 258 7.95 -2.25 2.56
N CYS A 259 6.82 -2.04 3.23
CA CYS A 259 5.51 -2.51 2.79
C CYS A 259 5.01 -1.89 1.46
N ASN A 260 5.70 -0.92 0.88
CA ASN A 260 5.21 -0.16 -0.26
C ASN A 260 5.98 -0.41 -1.56
N ASP A 261 7.18 -0.96 -1.50
CA ASP A 261 8.10 -0.87 -2.62
C ASP A 261 8.42 -2.19 -3.35
N GLU A 262 7.91 -3.33 -2.87
CA GLU A 262 8.11 -4.62 -3.55
C GLU A 262 6.84 -5.44 -3.63
N LEU A 263 6.58 -6.03 -4.80
CA LEU A 263 5.47 -6.96 -5.05
C LEU A 263 6.01 -8.35 -5.32
N SER A 264 5.57 -9.33 -4.56
CA SER A 264 5.80 -10.76 -4.79
C SER A 264 4.53 -11.47 -5.21
N ILE A 265 4.68 -12.58 -5.93
CA ILE A 265 3.58 -13.46 -6.35
C ILE A 265 3.84 -14.86 -5.83
N TYR A 266 2.83 -15.43 -5.19
CA TYR A 266 2.80 -16.83 -4.75
C TYR A 266 1.76 -17.59 -5.57
N LYS A 267 1.99 -18.87 -5.80
CA LYS A 267 1.09 -19.75 -6.59
C LYS A 267 0.74 -21.01 -5.81
N SER A 268 -0.50 -21.46 -5.99
CA SER A 268 -1.00 -22.78 -5.58
C SER A 268 -1.95 -23.33 -6.65
N THR A 269 -2.06 -24.62 -6.77
CA THR A 269 -3.06 -25.26 -7.63
C THR A 269 -4.43 -25.34 -6.97
N ASP A 270 -4.52 -25.17 -5.66
CA ASP A 270 -5.76 -25.25 -4.89
C ASP A 270 -5.67 -24.36 -3.65
N LEU A 271 -6.66 -23.45 -3.48
CA LEU A 271 -6.70 -22.50 -2.38
C LEU A 271 -6.71 -23.17 -0.99
N LEU A 272 -7.49 -24.24 -0.85
CA LEU A 272 -7.77 -24.85 0.43
C LEU A 272 -6.83 -26.03 0.75
N ASN A 273 -6.49 -26.85 -0.26
CA ASN A 273 -5.88 -28.14 -0.05
C ASN A 273 -4.38 -28.21 -0.39
N LYS A 274 -3.84 -27.16 -1.05
CA LYS A 274 -2.43 -27.14 -1.44
C LYS A 274 -1.72 -25.93 -0.83
N PRO A 275 -0.41 -26.04 -0.54
CA PRO A 275 0.38 -24.90 -0.09
C PRO A 275 0.62 -23.89 -1.23
N PHE A 276 0.83 -22.66 -0.87
CA PHE A 276 1.35 -21.65 -1.77
C PHE A 276 2.88 -21.66 -1.72
N SER A 277 3.50 -21.47 -2.88
CA SER A 277 4.95 -21.29 -3.03
C SER A 277 5.25 -20.04 -3.84
N LYS A 278 6.38 -19.41 -3.58
CA LYS A 278 6.82 -18.22 -4.31
C LYS A 278 6.97 -18.55 -5.80
N LEU A 279 6.36 -17.76 -6.66
CA LEU A 279 6.40 -17.99 -8.12
C LEU A 279 7.73 -17.55 -8.73
N TYR A 280 8.34 -16.53 -8.13
CA TYR A 280 9.64 -15.97 -8.52
C TYR A 280 10.48 -15.74 -7.27
N ASP A 281 11.78 -15.99 -7.34
CA ASP A 281 12.71 -15.75 -6.22
C ASP A 281 12.84 -14.27 -5.90
N GLU A 282 12.75 -13.41 -6.92
CA GLU A 282 12.78 -11.95 -6.81
C GLU A 282 11.38 -11.34 -6.87
N PRO A 283 11.16 -10.17 -6.26
CA PRO A 283 9.92 -9.42 -6.43
C PRO A 283 9.71 -9.08 -7.90
N VAL A 284 8.46 -9.21 -8.37
CA VAL A 284 8.10 -8.93 -9.76
C VAL A 284 8.04 -7.43 -10.06
N ILE A 285 7.82 -6.61 -9.04
CA ILE A 285 7.91 -5.14 -9.09
C ILE A 285 8.72 -4.68 -7.88
N SER A 286 9.65 -3.75 -8.09
CA SER A 286 10.38 -3.06 -7.04
C SER A 286 10.28 -1.55 -7.29
N ASP A 287 9.08 -1.01 -7.05
CA ASP A 287 8.73 0.38 -7.33
C ASP A 287 7.63 0.87 -6.38
N VAL A 288 7.97 1.76 -5.47
CA VAL A 288 7.07 2.39 -4.50
C VAL A 288 5.86 3.11 -5.15
N THR A 289 5.96 3.43 -6.43
CA THR A 289 4.87 4.08 -7.16
C THR A 289 3.86 3.10 -7.72
N ASN A 290 4.13 1.76 -7.64
CA ASN A 290 3.29 0.76 -8.29
C ASN A 290 3.26 -0.63 -7.64
N ALA A 291 4.09 -0.92 -6.62
CA ALA A 291 4.20 -2.28 -6.08
C ALA A 291 3.00 -2.69 -5.23
N ARG A 292 2.62 -1.89 -4.24
CA ARG A 292 1.61 -2.25 -3.24
C ARG A 292 0.21 -2.39 -3.84
N MET A 293 -0.51 -3.44 -3.46
CA MET A 293 -1.89 -3.66 -3.90
C MET A 293 -2.83 -2.57 -3.37
N ALA A 294 -3.95 -2.34 -4.09
CA ALA A 294 -4.93 -1.31 -3.77
C ALA A 294 -6.40 -1.80 -3.91
N GLY A 295 -6.62 -3.10 -3.94
CA GLY A 295 -7.93 -3.70 -4.11
C GLY A 295 -7.87 -5.02 -4.86
N HIS A 296 -9.03 -5.50 -5.29
CA HIS A 296 -9.14 -6.71 -6.12
C HIS A 296 -8.41 -6.57 -7.46
N ILE A 297 -7.98 -7.70 -8.01
CA ILE A 297 -7.66 -7.77 -9.43
C ILE A 297 -8.99 -7.81 -10.20
N ILE A 298 -9.20 -6.81 -11.03
CA ILE A 298 -10.43 -6.64 -11.79
C ILE A 298 -10.36 -7.51 -13.04
N GLN A 299 -11.40 -8.29 -13.29
CA GLN A 299 -11.53 -9.07 -14.51
C GLN A 299 -12.62 -8.48 -15.41
N ARG A 300 -12.26 -8.10 -16.64
CA ARG A 300 -13.19 -7.55 -17.65
C ARG A 300 -12.85 -8.11 -19.03
N ASN A 301 -13.84 -8.68 -19.71
CA ASN A 301 -13.70 -9.20 -21.09
C ASN A 301 -12.51 -10.16 -21.27
N GLY A 302 -12.23 -10.99 -20.27
CA GLY A 302 -11.10 -11.92 -20.29
C GLY A 302 -9.73 -11.28 -19.97
N GLU A 303 -9.67 -9.97 -19.73
CA GLU A 303 -8.46 -9.26 -19.35
C GLU A 303 -8.41 -9.02 -17.83
N LEU A 304 -7.20 -8.99 -17.28
CA LEU A 304 -6.93 -8.80 -15.87
C LEU A 304 -6.31 -7.41 -15.62
N PHE A 305 -6.82 -6.70 -14.61
CA PHE A 305 -6.32 -5.39 -14.24
C PHE A 305 -6.00 -5.36 -12.75
N ARG A 306 -4.74 -5.10 -12.45
CA ARG A 306 -4.26 -4.93 -11.07
C ARG A 306 -4.43 -3.48 -10.64
N VAL A 307 -5.02 -3.28 -9.47
CA VAL A 307 -5.04 -1.98 -8.82
C VAL A 307 -3.86 -1.90 -7.86
N SER A 308 -3.07 -0.84 -7.93
CA SER A 308 -1.90 -0.62 -7.09
C SER A 308 -1.88 0.76 -6.47
N GLN A 309 -1.19 0.90 -5.34
CA GLN A 309 -0.95 2.18 -4.69
C GLN A 309 0.26 2.88 -5.30
N ASN A 310 0.16 4.20 -5.48
CA ASN A 310 1.30 5.07 -5.72
C ASN A 310 1.67 5.77 -4.41
N CYS A 311 2.67 5.23 -3.72
CA CYS A 311 3.20 5.76 -2.47
C CYS A 311 4.47 6.62 -2.64
N GLY A 312 4.86 6.96 -3.88
CA GLY A 312 6.10 7.68 -4.18
C GLY A 312 6.19 9.05 -3.49
N LYS A 313 5.12 9.84 -3.48
CA LYS A 313 5.08 11.13 -2.79
C LYS A 313 4.76 11.02 -1.31
N ARG A 314 3.89 10.10 -0.94
CA ARG A 314 3.43 9.79 0.42
C ARG A 314 2.60 8.52 0.38
N TYR A 315 2.40 7.88 1.52
CA TYR A 315 1.48 6.76 1.65
C TYR A 315 0.08 7.14 1.14
N GLY A 316 -0.50 6.27 0.33
CA GLY A 316 -1.85 6.44 -0.20
C GLY A 316 -2.06 7.69 -1.05
N HIS A 317 -1.00 8.19 -1.73
CA HIS A 317 -1.11 9.41 -2.55
C HIS A 317 -2.11 9.27 -3.70
N GLN A 318 -2.03 8.15 -4.43
CA GLN A 318 -2.86 7.82 -5.60
C GLN A 318 -2.96 6.32 -5.76
N ALA A 319 -3.92 5.85 -6.57
CA ALA A 319 -3.93 4.48 -7.05
C ALA A 319 -3.69 4.43 -8.56
N ASN A 320 -3.23 3.28 -9.07
CA ASN A 320 -3.05 3.03 -10.50
C ASN A 320 -3.87 1.82 -10.93
N ILE A 321 -4.30 1.82 -12.18
CA ILE A 321 -4.84 0.63 -12.86
C ILE A 321 -3.81 0.18 -13.88
N ASN A 322 -3.37 -1.08 -13.75
CA ASN A 322 -2.38 -1.69 -14.62
C ASN A 322 -2.98 -2.95 -15.26
N LYS A 323 -2.85 -3.09 -16.57
CA LYS A 323 -3.26 -4.30 -17.29
C LYS A 323 -2.20 -5.37 -17.11
N ILE A 324 -2.56 -6.52 -16.56
CA ILE A 324 -1.67 -7.68 -16.47
C ILE A 324 -1.60 -8.32 -17.86
N ILE A 325 -0.41 -8.34 -18.42
CA ILE A 325 -0.15 -8.95 -19.73
C ILE A 325 0.28 -10.40 -19.58
N GLN A 326 1.05 -10.70 -18.53
CA GLN A 326 1.62 -12.02 -18.30
C GLN A 326 1.88 -12.21 -16.81
N ILE A 327 1.51 -13.39 -16.27
CA ILE A 327 1.80 -13.76 -14.88
C ILE A 327 2.98 -14.73 -14.81
N GLU A 328 2.97 -15.81 -15.60
CA GLU A 328 4.01 -16.85 -15.60
C GLU A 328 5.01 -16.68 -16.74
N GLY A 329 6.22 -17.21 -16.58
CA GLY A 329 7.29 -17.04 -17.59
C GLY A 329 7.89 -15.63 -17.65
N GLY A 330 7.72 -14.87 -16.57
CA GLY A 330 8.12 -13.47 -16.41
C GLY A 330 6.91 -12.54 -16.31
N TYR A 331 6.72 -11.92 -15.14
CA TYR A 331 5.59 -11.00 -14.91
C TYR A 331 5.70 -9.75 -15.77
N LYS A 332 4.59 -9.36 -16.40
CA LYS A 332 4.49 -8.13 -17.20
C LYS A 332 3.13 -7.47 -16.98
N GLU A 333 3.14 -6.17 -16.82
CA GLU A 333 1.95 -5.33 -16.80
C GLU A 333 2.19 -4.03 -17.55
N GLU A 334 1.10 -3.37 -17.94
CA GLU A 334 1.10 -2.08 -18.61
C GLU A 334 0.26 -1.10 -17.79
N HIS A 335 0.83 0.07 -17.48
CA HIS A 335 0.11 1.13 -16.81
C HIS A 335 -0.93 1.74 -17.75
N LEU A 336 -2.20 1.79 -17.30
CA LEU A 336 -3.29 2.36 -18.08
C LEU A 336 -3.75 3.71 -17.54
N GLU A 337 -3.95 3.82 -16.23
CA GLU A 337 -4.58 5.00 -15.63
C GLU A 337 -4.06 5.23 -14.22
N THR A 338 -3.92 6.49 -13.85
CA THR A 338 -3.70 6.93 -12.47
C THR A 338 -4.97 7.55 -11.89
N LEU A 339 -5.51 6.92 -10.86
CA LEU A 339 -6.68 7.37 -10.12
C LEU A 339 -6.26 8.41 -9.09
N LYS A 340 -6.63 9.66 -9.34
CA LYS A 340 -6.29 10.79 -8.46
C LYS A 340 -7.38 11.03 -7.42
N PRO A 341 -7.02 11.49 -6.20
CA PRO A 341 -8.02 11.93 -5.24
C PRO A 341 -8.87 13.07 -5.80
N SER A 342 -10.12 13.17 -5.36
CA SER A 342 -11.01 14.28 -5.71
C SER A 342 -10.43 15.62 -5.24
N VAL A 343 -10.89 16.71 -5.84
CA VAL A 343 -10.53 18.07 -5.41
C VAL A 343 -10.79 18.24 -3.91
N GLY A 344 -9.79 18.69 -3.18
CA GLY A 344 -9.84 18.86 -1.72
C GLY A 344 -9.54 17.60 -0.91
N ALA A 345 -9.31 16.44 -1.55
CA ALA A 345 -8.75 15.26 -0.89
C ALA A 345 -7.23 15.19 -1.09
N LEU A 346 -6.55 14.56 -0.14
CA LEU A 346 -5.10 14.50 -0.06
C LEU A 346 -4.52 13.17 -0.56
N GLY A 347 -5.32 12.09 -0.50
CA GLY A 347 -4.92 10.75 -0.88
C GLY A 347 -6.09 9.91 -1.38
N PHE A 348 -5.77 8.80 -2.07
CA PHE A 348 -6.69 7.80 -2.58
C PHE A 348 -5.92 6.49 -2.73
N HIS A 349 -6.20 5.47 -1.93
CA HIS A 349 -5.34 4.29 -1.92
C HIS A 349 -6.05 2.95 -2.14
N THR A 350 -7.39 2.91 -2.10
CA THR A 350 -8.14 1.68 -2.36
C THR A 350 -9.21 1.90 -3.43
N TYR A 351 -9.36 0.92 -4.33
CA TYR A 351 -10.35 0.94 -5.40
C TYR A 351 -10.90 -0.47 -5.63
N ASN A 352 -12.19 -0.64 -5.42
CA ASN A 352 -12.91 -1.89 -5.65
C ASN A 352 -14.23 -1.63 -6.37
N GLN A 353 -14.76 -2.65 -7.04
CA GLN A 353 -16.04 -2.54 -7.71
C GLN A 353 -16.86 -3.82 -7.59
N ALA A 354 -18.18 -3.67 -7.48
CA ALA A 354 -19.13 -4.77 -7.63
C ALA A 354 -20.38 -4.26 -8.34
N ASN A 355 -20.87 -5.03 -9.31
CA ASN A 355 -22.03 -4.68 -10.12
C ASN A 355 -21.88 -3.24 -10.68
N LYS A 356 -22.74 -2.30 -10.28
CA LYS A 356 -22.77 -0.92 -10.79
C LYS A 356 -22.09 0.09 -9.89
N ILE A 357 -21.50 -0.32 -8.77
CA ILE A 357 -20.92 0.58 -7.76
C ILE A 357 -19.41 0.35 -7.69
N ILE A 358 -18.69 1.45 -7.61
CA ILE A 358 -17.28 1.54 -7.29
C ILE A 358 -17.15 2.12 -5.90
N VAL A 359 -16.28 1.55 -5.08
CA VAL A 359 -15.89 2.08 -3.77
C VAL A 359 -14.40 2.34 -3.72
N GLY A 360 -14.00 3.24 -2.86
CA GLY A 360 -12.62 3.55 -2.55
C GLY A 360 -12.55 4.32 -1.24
N ASP A 361 -11.39 4.82 -0.92
CA ASP A 361 -11.21 5.71 0.22
C ASP A 361 -10.43 6.96 -0.17
N MET A 362 -10.66 8.01 0.58
CA MET A 362 -9.92 9.26 0.39
C MET A 362 -9.46 9.81 1.72
N GLU A 363 -8.25 10.34 1.74
CA GLU A 363 -7.76 11.11 2.85
C GLU A 363 -8.24 12.56 2.73
N VAL A 364 -8.95 13.04 3.74
CA VAL A 364 -9.53 14.39 3.76
C VAL A 364 -9.07 15.17 4.98
N ALA A 365 -8.98 16.49 4.83
CA ALA A 365 -8.81 17.37 5.98
C ALA A 365 -10.14 17.49 6.74
N ARG A 366 -10.09 17.40 8.07
CA ARG A 366 -11.26 17.51 8.94
C ARG A 366 -11.01 18.46 10.08
N PHE A 367 -11.68 19.59 10.04
CA PHE A 367 -11.56 20.67 11.03
C PHE A 367 -12.77 20.68 11.98
N ASP A 368 -12.78 19.79 12.97
CA ASP A 368 -13.70 19.81 14.09
C ASP A 368 -12.96 19.87 15.44
N VAL A 369 -13.68 20.11 16.52
CA VAL A 369 -13.10 20.28 17.85
C VAL A 369 -12.32 19.07 18.33
N TYR A 370 -12.79 17.85 18.00
CA TYR A 370 -12.09 16.62 18.37
C TYR A 370 -10.80 16.44 17.57
N SER A 371 -10.87 16.63 16.27
CA SER A 371 -9.70 16.53 15.37
C SER A 371 -8.62 17.54 15.75
N LEU A 372 -8.99 18.77 16.10
CA LEU A 372 -8.06 19.78 16.60
C LEU A 372 -7.45 19.38 17.94
N LYS A 373 -8.24 18.89 18.91
CA LYS A 373 -7.73 18.39 20.19
C LYS A 373 -6.76 17.21 19.98
N ARG A 374 -7.15 16.21 19.20
CA ARG A 374 -6.30 15.06 18.84
C ARG A 374 -4.96 15.51 18.28
N PHE A 375 -5.02 16.47 17.36
CA PHE A 375 -3.85 17.05 16.73
C PHE A 375 -2.91 17.70 17.75
N VAL A 376 -3.42 18.58 18.60
CA VAL A 376 -2.63 19.27 19.65
C VAL A 376 -2.00 18.25 20.60
N TRP A 377 -2.78 17.28 21.12
CA TRP A 377 -2.28 16.25 22.03
C TRP A 377 -1.28 15.30 21.37
N GLY A 378 -1.52 14.88 20.12
CA GLY A 378 -0.60 14.02 19.36
C GLY A 378 0.77 14.68 19.18
N ASN A 379 0.80 15.97 18.87
CA ASN A 379 2.06 16.71 18.72
C ASN A 379 2.75 16.96 20.06
N ILE A 380 2.03 17.27 21.12
CA ILE A 380 2.60 17.40 22.47
C ILE A 380 3.23 16.07 22.90
N LYS A 381 2.55 14.92 22.72
CA LYS A 381 3.12 13.59 23.04
C LYS A 381 4.39 13.30 22.23
N LYS A 382 4.42 13.60 20.94
CA LYS A 382 5.62 13.41 20.10
C LYS A 382 6.81 14.26 20.56
N VAL A 383 6.57 15.48 21.03
CA VAL A 383 7.62 16.39 21.52
C VAL A 383 8.11 16.00 22.92
N VAL A 384 7.19 15.64 23.82
CA VAL A 384 7.50 15.39 25.24
C VAL A 384 8.00 13.97 25.49
N PHE A 385 7.46 12.97 24.80
CA PHE A 385 7.73 11.54 25.09
C PHE A 385 8.56 10.84 24.00
N GLY A 386 9.00 11.55 22.98
CA GLY A 386 9.68 10.92 21.84
C GLY A 386 8.71 10.07 20.97
N ARG A 387 9.05 9.90 19.71
CA ARG A 387 8.30 8.98 18.84
C ARG A 387 8.56 7.53 19.29
N LYS A 388 7.52 6.79 19.64
CA LYS A 388 7.51 5.35 19.43
C LYS A 388 7.15 5.07 17.99
#